data_754360cef4edf93551bc16e8af8863ba
#
_entry.id   754360cef4edf93551bc16e8af8863ba
#
_cell.length_a   1.000
_cell.length_b   1.000
_cell.length_c   1.000
_cell.angle_alpha   90.00
_cell.angle_beta   90.00
_cell.angle_gamma   90.00
#
_symmetry.space_group_name_H-M   'P 1'
#
loop_
_entity.id
_entity.type
_entity.pdbx_description
1 polymer ?
#
loop_
_entity_poly.entity_id
_entity_poly.type
_entity_poly.pdbx_seq_one_letter_code
_entity_poly.pdbx_strand_id
1 'polypeptide(L)'
;GEEARERDVAARARAERRDRRDAVAASGSSKTTREDRDEGEEDPDEAWAFEFPKSASDVTTLWRGAPSRYRVLFVTVFAFIVCNMDKVNISVAIIPMAREFGWTSTQAGFVQSAFFYGFAASQLPGGYLSTKFGGAKVLPIGMLILSLATIAIPIVGVNEQSIFLSRVLVGLGEGVAPSAATDIIARSVSVGERSRAVGFVFSGFNIGSVLGLGVAPLLIEATNWRTVFAFFGSCGLVWSFWAWKLYGDGGMVDESYKDDGVTGLTGKRIFTVDAKAIASGKSPAEDPPVPWGEFISNPSVRALMYVHFCNNWGFYVLLAWLPTYFTDELGVTLTNASLLTLLPPLANVAMASVAGPTADRLIGSGMEITKVRKTMQAVAFMGPALAMGSAALVDQPVATVGLLTLGLSLGAFSYAGLYSNHQDLSPKYASILLGMTNTCGALPGVIGVPLTGYLIKETENWELSMFVPAMFFYFTGTLVFSKYGSGDRQAFTGQPMPEPGEIPPSCDGGGH
;
A
#
# COMPACT_ATOMS: atom_id res chain seq x y z
N GLY A 1 42.22 48.53 -9.41
CA GLY A 1 42.68 47.88 -8.17
C GLY A 1 41.89 46.58 -7.89
N GLU A 2 40.58 46.58 -7.99
CA GLU A 2 39.72 45.42 -7.64
C GLU A 2 39.65 44.39 -8.75
N GLU A 3 39.50 44.78 -10.00
CA GLU A 3 39.51 43.85 -11.14
C GLU A 3 40.82 43.04 -11.32
N ALA A 4 41.95 43.63 -10.90
CA ALA A 4 43.24 42.91 -10.96
C ALA A 4 43.34 41.83 -9.87
N ARG A 5 42.70 42.04 -8.70
CA ARG A 5 42.62 41.07 -7.61
C ARG A 5 41.70 39.88 -7.94
N GLU A 6 40.54 40.14 -8.57
CA GLU A 6 39.63 39.07 -8.99
C GLU A 6 40.23 38.19 -10.09
N ARG A 7 40.98 38.77 -11.02
CA ARG A 7 41.68 37.99 -12.06
C ARG A 7 42.80 37.09 -11.47
N ASP A 8 43.49 37.57 -10.44
CA ASP A 8 44.54 36.78 -9.76
C ASP A 8 43.96 35.61 -8.93
N VAL A 9 42.82 35.84 -8.26
CA VAL A 9 42.09 34.78 -7.54
C VAL A 9 41.54 33.74 -8.50
N ALA A 10 40.96 34.13 -9.62
CA ALA A 10 40.48 33.20 -10.66
C ALA A 10 41.60 32.42 -11.33
N ALA A 11 42.78 33.00 -11.52
CA ALA A 11 43.95 32.32 -12.06
C ALA A 11 44.49 31.27 -11.09
N ARG A 12 44.56 31.55 -9.79
CA ARG A 12 44.99 30.58 -8.75
C ARG A 12 44.01 29.40 -8.63
N ALA A 13 42.69 29.66 -8.65
CA ALA A 13 41.70 28.59 -8.64
C ALA A 13 41.75 27.66 -9.87
N ARG A 14 42.15 28.20 -11.05
CA ARG A 14 42.35 27.38 -12.24
C ARG A 14 43.67 26.59 -12.17
N ALA A 15 44.71 27.10 -11.59
CA ALA A 15 45.96 26.36 -11.37
C ALA A 15 45.78 25.21 -10.40
N GLU A 16 45.08 25.41 -9.27
CA GLU A 16 44.78 24.35 -8.31
C GLU A 16 43.93 23.23 -8.88
N ARG A 17 42.95 23.52 -9.76
CA ARG A 17 42.18 22.51 -10.47
C ARG A 17 42.97 21.74 -11.48
N ARG A 18 43.99 22.34 -12.09
CA ARG A 18 44.87 21.68 -13.04
C ARG A 18 45.82 20.71 -12.31
N ASP A 19 46.41 21.15 -11.19
CA ASP A 19 47.29 20.31 -10.37
C ASP A 19 46.54 19.10 -9.77
N ARG A 20 45.28 19.24 -9.37
CA ARG A 20 44.47 18.10 -8.93
C ARG A 20 44.16 17.11 -10.06
N ARG A 21 43.92 17.60 -11.28
CA ARG A 21 43.73 16.73 -12.45
C ARG A 21 45.00 15.95 -12.82
N ASP A 22 46.14 16.61 -12.77
CA ASP A 22 47.42 16.00 -13.10
C ASP A 22 47.90 15.02 -12.01
N ALA A 23 47.53 15.29 -10.73
CA ALA A 23 47.75 14.36 -9.62
C ALA A 23 46.90 13.08 -9.73
N VAL A 24 45.63 13.21 -10.16
CA VAL A 24 44.75 12.06 -10.42
C VAL A 24 45.22 11.27 -11.66
N ALA A 25 45.72 11.94 -12.68
CA ALA A 25 46.27 11.27 -13.86
C ALA A 25 47.61 10.54 -13.58
N ALA A 26 48.41 11.07 -12.64
CA ALA A 26 49.68 10.46 -12.23
C ALA A 26 49.54 9.23 -11.32
N SER A 27 48.42 9.16 -10.56
CA SER A 27 48.12 8.01 -9.70
C SER A 27 47.55 6.79 -10.46
N GLY A 28 47.20 6.95 -11.74
CA GLY A 28 46.62 5.91 -12.60
C GLY A 28 47.63 5.09 -13.43
N SER A 29 48.94 5.31 -13.30
CA SER A 29 49.96 4.59 -14.09
C SER A 29 50.88 3.72 -13.23
N SER A 30 50.31 2.72 -12.58
CA SER A 30 51.06 1.56 -12.10
C SER A 30 50.70 0.38 -13.01
N LYS A 31 51.61 0.05 -13.93
CA LYS A 31 51.59 -1.17 -14.71
C LYS A 31 51.81 -2.35 -13.77
N THR A 32 50.74 -3.02 -13.38
CA THR A 32 50.78 -4.39 -12.88
C THR A 32 50.48 -5.33 -14.03
N THR A 33 51.43 -6.22 -14.24
CA THR A 33 51.46 -7.29 -15.23
C THR A 33 50.19 -8.15 -15.16
N ARG A 34 49.68 -8.44 -16.33
CA ARG A 34 48.49 -9.23 -16.65
C ARG A 34 48.89 -10.72 -16.63
N GLU A 35 48.95 -11.32 -15.44
CA GLU A 35 49.05 -12.77 -15.21
C GLU A 35 48.84 -13.00 -13.71
N ASP A 36 47.63 -13.18 -13.27
CA ASP A 36 47.09 -13.75 -12.02
C ASP A 36 45.78 -13.04 -11.62
N ARG A 37 44.79 -13.13 -12.50
CA ARG A 37 43.39 -12.89 -12.14
C ARG A 37 42.51 -13.82 -12.96
N ASP A 38 42.56 -15.06 -12.59
CA ASP A 38 41.51 -16.01 -12.97
C ASP A 38 41.20 -16.80 -11.72
N GLU A 39 40.25 -16.26 -10.92
CA GLU A 39 39.37 -16.97 -10.02
C GLU A 39 38.38 -15.94 -9.42
N GLY A 40 37.23 -15.77 -10.09
CA GLY A 40 35.91 -15.74 -9.46
C GLY A 40 35.58 -14.60 -8.49
N GLU A 41 35.75 -13.32 -8.85
CA GLU A 41 34.87 -12.27 -8.32
C GLU A 41 33.86 -11.91 -9.41
N GLU A 42 32.74 -12.66 -9.45
CA GLU A 42 31.55 -12.25 -10.18
C GLU A 42 31.03 -10.97 -9.54
N ASP A 43 30.95 -9.91 -10.34
CA ASP A 43 30.29 -8.66 -9.96
C ASP A 43 28.83 -8.97 -9.55
N PRO A 44 28.42 -8.67 -8.30
CA PRO A 44 27.08 -8.99 -7.84
C PRO A 44 25.95 -8.31 -8.63
N ASP A 45 26.28 -7.31 -9.45
CA ASP A 45 25.29 -6.53 -10.23
C ASP A 45 25.12 -7.02 -11.69
N GLU A 46 25.98 -7.91 -12.22
CA GLU A 46 25.87 -8.43 -13.59
C GLU A 46 24.94 -9.66 -13.76
N ALA A 47 24.38 -10.23 -12.70
CA ALA A 47 23.83 -11.58 -12.71
C ALA A 47 22.31 -11.69 -12.89
N TRP A 48 21.55 -10.66 -13.27
CA TRP A 48 20.10 -10.81 -13.45
C TRP A 48 19.58 -10.42 -14.83
N ALA A 49 20.11 -11.05 -15.87
CA ALA A 49 19.37 -11.23 -17.11
C ALA A 49 18.24 -12.22 -16.83
N PHE A 50 17.02 -11.75 -16.64
CA PHE A 50 15.85 -12.56 -16.32
C PHE A 50 15.47 -13.37 -17.58
N GLU A 51 16.04 -14.57 -17.75
CA GLU A 51 15.52 -15.54 -18.71
C GLU A 51 14.25 -16.19 -18.13
N PHE A 52 13.14 -16.10 -18.85
CA PHE A 52 11.91 -16.78 -18.46
C PHE A 52 12.15 -18.29 -18.38
N PRO A 53 11.80 -18.94 -17.26
CA PRO A 53 11.99 -20.40 -17.09
C PRO A 53 11.16 -21.15 -18.14
N LYS A 54 11.81 -22.08 -18.84
CA LYS A 54 11.19 -22.89 -19.89
C LYS A 54 10.58 -24.18 -19.37
N SER A 55 10.89 -24.54 -18.12
CA SER A 55 10.42 -25.80 -17.49
C SER A 55 10.18 -25.63 -15.99
N ALA A 56 9.41 -26.55 -15.40
CA ALA A 56 9.17 -26.57 -13.95
C ALA A 56 10.46 -26.81 -13.14
N SER A 57 11.46 -27.51 -13.71
CA SER A 57 12.77 -27.71 -13.10
C SER A 57 13.56 -26.39 -13.03
N ASP A 58 13.46 -25.55 -14.07
CA ASP A 58 14.14 -24.25 -14.11
C ASP A 58 13.56 -23.32 -13.04
N VAL A 59 12.24 -23.33 -12.84
CA VAL A 59 11.56 -22.55 -11.77
C VAL A 59 12.08 -22.98 -10.40
N THR A 60 12.23 -24.29 -10.16
CA THR A 60 12.71 -24.79 -8.85
C THR A 60 14.17 -24.45 -8.60
N THR A 61 14.99 -24.46 -9.67
CA THR A 61 16.41 -24.09 -9.60
C THR A 61 16.58 -22.60 -9.34
N LEU A 62 15.86 -21.74 -10.08
CA LEU A 62 15.81 -20.30 -9.86
C LEU A 62 15.33 -19.96 -8.44
N TRP A 63 14.28 -20.65 -7.96
CA TRP A 63 13.76 -20.46 -6.62
C TRP A 63 14.78 -20.80 -5.53
N ARG A 64 15.52 -21.91 -5.70
CA ARG A 64 16.55 -22.33 -4.73
C ARG A 64 17.77 -21.42 -4.77
N GLY A 65 18.16 -20.92 -5.95
CA GLY A 65 19.27 -19.98 -6.14
C GLY A 65 18.95 -18.55 -5.74
N ALA A 66 17.67 -18.18 -5.64
CA ALA A 66 17.29 -16.81 -5.27
C ALA A 66 17.67 -16.50 -3.81
N PRO A 67 18.27 -15.33 -3.53
CA PRO A 67 18.55 -14.87 -2.17
C PRO A 67 17.31 -14.95 -1.28
N SER A 68 17.50 -15.29 0.00
CA SER A 68 16.39 -15.50 0.96
C SER A 68 15.46 -14.30 1.07
N ARG A 69 16.00 -13.08 1.01
CA ARG A 69 15.24 -11.82 1.03
C ARG A 69 14.20 -11.71 -0.09
N TYR A 70 14.57 -12.10 -1.32
CA TYR A 70 13.62 -12.06 -2.46
C TYR A 70 12.55 -13.15 -2.36
N ARG A 71 12.91 -14.33 -1.87
CA ARG A 71 11.93 -15.41 -1.61
C ARG A 71 10.89 -14.97 -0.57
N VAL A 72 11.33 -14.32 0.50
CA VAL A 72 10.46 -13.78 1.55
C VAL A 72 9.52 -12.71 0.99
N LEU A 73 10.04 -11.73 0.22
CA LEU A 73 9.23 -10.70 -0.42
C LEU A 73 8.22 -11.28 -1.40
N PHE A 74 8.63 -12.26 -2.20
CA PHE A 74 7.75 -12.94 -3.15
C PHE A 74 6.61 -13.68 -2.45
N VAL A 75 6.88 -14.40 -1.37
CA VAL A 75 5.82 -15.04 -0.57
C VAL A 75 4.91 -14.01 0.07
N THR A 76 5.47 -12.89 0.54
CA THR A 76 4.69 -11.83 1.17
C THR A 76 3.77 -11.11 0.17
N VAL A 77 4.20 -10.86 -1.08
CA VAL A 77 3.31 -10.26 -2.10
C VAL A 77 2.13 -11.18 -2.42
N PHE A 78 2.35 -12.50 -2.44
CA PHE A 78 1.26 -13.47 -2.65
C PHE A 78 0.20 -13.43 -1.54
N ALA A 79 0.59 -13.14 -0.27
CA ALA A 79 -0.40 -12.90 0.78
C ALA A 79 -1.32 -11.74 0.42
N PHE A 80 -0.77 -10.62 -0.06
CA PHE A 80 -1.56 -9.45 -0.45
C PHE A 80 -2.46 -9.73 -1.66
N ILE A 81 -1.97 -10.53 -2.61
CA ILE A 81 -2.79 -10.99 -3.75
C ILE A 81 -3.99 -11.77 -3.23
N VAL A 82 -3.77 -12.79 -2.39
CA VAL A 82 -4.85 -13.64 -1.87
C VAL A 82 -5.81 -12.86 -0.98
N CYS A 83 -5.30 -12.01 -0.07
CA CYS A 83 -6.11 -11.13 0.76
C CYS A 83 -7.08 -10.29 -0.09
N ASN A 84 -6.54 -9.64 -1.12
CA ASN A 84 -7.39 -8.75 -1.91
C ASN A 84 -8.32 -9.47 -2.87
N MET A 85 -7.91 -10.64 -3.40
CA MET A 85 -8.82 -11.53 -4.14
C MET A 85 -10.03 -11.88 -3.28
N ASP A 86 -9.82 -12.22 -2.00
CA ASP A 86 -10.89 -12.58 -1.08
C ASP A 86 -11.74 -11.38 -0.66
N LYS A 87 -11.13 -10.20 -0.56
CA LYS A 87 -11.85 -8.95 -0.28
C LYS A 87 -12.82 -8.58 -1.39
N VAL A 88 -12.37 -8.63 -2.65
CA VAL A 88 -13.16 -8.13 -3.79
C VAL A 88 -14.18 -9.14 -4.29
N ASN A 89 -14.02 -10.44 -4.01
CA ASN A 89 -14.91 -11.48 -4.52
C ASN A 89 -16.36 -11.28 -4.09
N ILE A 90 -16.59 -10.75 -2.89
CA ILE A 90 -17.94 -10.53 -2.36
C ILE A 90 -18.74 -9.53 -3.20
N SER A 91 -18.10 -8.52 -3.78
CA SER A 91 -18.79 -7.52 -4.60
C SER A 91 -19.41 -8.12 -5.87
N VAL A 92 -18.88 -9.25 -6.32
CA VAL A 92 -19.43 -10.02 -7.45
C VAL A 92 -20.38 -11.11 -6.94
N ALA A 93 -19.97 -11.87 -5.92
CA ALA A 93 -20.74 -12.97 -5.38
C ALA A 93 -22.04 -12.52 -4.70
N ILE A 94 -22.09 -11.28 -4.18
CA ILE A 94 -23.28 -10.73 -3.51
C ILE A 94 -24.51 -10.68 -4.43
N ILE A 95 -24.31 -10.54 -5.74
CA ILE A 95 -25.39 -10.44 -6.73
C ILE A 95 -26.19 -11.75 -6.80
N PRO A 96 -25.61 -12.92 -7.12
CA PRO A 96 -26.33 -14.18 -7.07
C PRO A 96 -26.75 -14.58 -5.66
N MET A 97 -26.01 -14.22 -4.60
CA MET A 97 -26.40 -14.46 -3.21
C MET A 97 -27.68 -13.71 -2.85
N ALA A 98 -27.76 -12.41 -3.17
CA ALA A 98 -28.94 -11.60 -2.89
C ALA A 98 -30.19 -12.13 -3.61
N ARG A 99 -30.03 -12.64 -4.83
CA ARG A 99 -31.13 -13.29 -5.58
C ARG A 99 -31.57 -14.61 -4.95
N GLU A 100 -30.60 -15.44 -4.52
CA GLU A 100 -30.90 -16.74 -3.90
C GLU A 100 -31.59 -16.61 -2.54
N PHE A 101 -31.11 -15.66 -1.71
CA PHE A 101 -31.64 -15.45 -0.35
C PHE A 101 -32.77 -14.42 -0.27
N GLY A 102 -33.13 -13.77 -1.38
CA GLY A 102 -34.14 -12.72 -1.40
C GLY A 102 -33.73 -11.45 -0.61
N TRP A 103 -32.44 -11.12 -0.59
CA TRP A 103 -31.94 -9.97 0.15
C TRP A 103 -32.29 -8.64 -0.51
N THR A 104 -32.64 -7.68 0.31
CA THR A 104 -32.71 -6.28 -0.08
C THR A 104 -31.31 -5.71 -0.24
N SER A 105 -31.17 -4.57 -0.95
CA SER A 105 -29.91 -3.86 -1.08
C SER A 105 -29.31 -3.47 0.28
N THR A 106 -30.18 -3.17 1.28
CA THR A 106 -29.73 -2.90 2.66
C THR A 106 -29.04 -4.12 3.28
N GLN A 107 -29.61 -5.30 3.17
CA GLN A 107 -29.03 -6.56 3.69
C GLN A 107 -27.73 -6.89 2.94
N ALA A 108 -27.73 -6.77 1.62
CA ALA A 108 -26.53 -6.97 0.80
C ALA A 108 -25.40 -6.02 1.23
N GLY A 109 -25.69 -4.74 1.44
CA GLY A 109 -24.74 -3.75 1.92
C GLY A 109 -24.22 -4.06 3.33
N PHE A 110 -25.08 -4.56 4.23
CA PHE A 110 -24.70 -4.97 5.58
C PHE A 110 -23.74 -6.16 5.54
N VAL A 111 -24.03 -7.18 4.76
CA VAL A 111 -23.13 -8.34 4.57
C VAL A 111 -21.79 -7.93 3.95
N GLN A 112 -21.78 -7.05 2.96
CA GLN A 112 -20.54 -6.55 2.35
C GLN A 112 -19.71 -5.73 3.36
N SER A 113 -20.35 -4.96 4.23
CA SER A 113 -19.66 -4.16 5.23
C SER A 113 -19.03 -4.99 6.35
N ALA A 114 -19.50 -6.21 6.58
CA ALA A 114 -19.05 -7.07 7.67
C ALA A 114 -17.52 -7.26 7.74
N PHE A 115 -16.88 -7.36 6.59
CA PHE A 115 -15.43 -7.41 6.47
C PHE A 115 -14.74 -6.23 7.18
N PHE A 116 -15.24 -5.01 6.99
CA PHE A 116 -14.60 -3.79 7.51
C PHE A 116 -14.66 -3.68 9.02
N TYR A 117 -15.66 -4.30 9.69
CA TYR A 117 -15.70 -4.38 11.17
C TYR A 117 -14.47 -5.16 11.70
N GLY A 118 -14.25 -6.34 11.14
CA GLY A 118 -13.09 -7.16 11.53
C GLY A 118 -11.76 -6.50 11.16
N PHE A 119 -11.69 -5.95 9.96
CA PHE A 119 -10.51 -5.26 9.45
C PHE A 119 -10.12 -4.05 10.33
N ALA A 120 -11.07 -3.19 10.68
CA ALA A 120 -10.84 -2.05 11.57
C ALA A 120 -10.41 -2.49 12.97
N ALA A 121 -11.07 -3.52 13.52
CA ALA A 121 -10.77 -4.03 14.86
C ALA A 121 -9.38 -4.65 14.98
N SER A 122 -8.83 -5.23 13.90
CA SER A 122 -7.53 -5.91 13.92
C SER A 122 -6.33 -5.03 13.55
N GLN A 123 -6.53 -3.80 13.08
CA GLN A 123 -5.42 -2.90 12.67
C GLN A 123 -4.43 -2.61 13.80
N LEU A 124 -4.92 -2.10 14.92
CA LEU A 124 -4.06 -1.78 16.08
C LEU A 124 -3.51 -3.04 16.77
N PRO A 125 -4.33 -4.07 17.10
CA PRO A 125 -3.81 -5.33 17.64
C PRO A 125 -2.80 -6.00 16.70
N GLY A 126 -3.02 -5.97 15.38
CA GLY A 126 -2.12 -6.53 14.39
C GLY A 126 -0.73 -5.90 14.42
N GLY A 127 -0.65 -4.58 14.57
CA GLY A 127 0.61 -3.87 14.77
C GLY A 127 1.34 -4.32 16.02
N TYR A 128 0.64 -4.39 17.16
CA TYR A 128 1.20 -4.88 18.43
C TYR A 128 1.68 -6.33 18.37
N LEU A 129 0.86 -7.22 17.80
CA LEU A 129 1.20 -8.64 17.64
C LEU A 129 2.42 -8.81 16.73
N SER A 130 2.49 -8.07 15.63
CA SER A 130 3.63 -8.12 14.70
C SER A 130 4.92 -7.65 15.37
N THR A 131 4.85 -6.60 16.18
CA THR A 131 5.99 -6.13 16.97
C THR A 131 6.44 -7.16 18.01
N LYS A 132 5.50 -7.77 18.75
CA LYS A 132 5.78 -8.69 19.86
C LYS A 132 6.23 -10.07 19.38
N PHE A 133 5.58 -10.65 18.38
CA PHE A 133 5.78 -12.03 17.94
C PHE A 133 6.51 -12.15 16.58
N GLY A 134 6.69 -11.04 15.88
CA GLY A 134 7.24 -10.96 14.53
C GLY A 134 6.19 -11.18 13.44
N GLY A 135 6.26 -10.36 12.38
CA GLY A 135 5.34 -10.42 11.25
C GLY A 135 5.31 -11.77 10.55
N ALA A 136 6.44 -12.47 10.51
CA ALA A 136 6.57 -13.81 9.91
C ALA A 136 5.72 -14.90 10.59
N LYS A 137 5.31 -14.71 11.85
CA LYS A 137 4.38 -15.60 12.54
C LYS A 137 2.95 -15.09 12.46
N VAL A 138 2.78 -13.76 12.56
CA VAL A 138 1.46 -13.12 12.59
C VAL A 138 0.76 -13.22 11.23
N LEU A 139 1.49 -12.99 10.13
CA LEU A 139 0.92 -13.02 8.79
C LEU A 139 0.32 -14.40 8.42
N PRO A 140 1.04 -15.55 8.56
CA PRO A 140 0.45 -16.87 8.27
C PRO A 140 -0.75 -17.20 9.15
N ILE A 141 -0.75 -16.79 10.41
CA ILE A 141 -1.90 -17.02 11.33
C ILE A 141 -3.10 -16.18 10.87
N GLY A 142 -2.89 -14.90 10.55
CA GLY A 142 -3.94 -14.05 10.00
C GLY A 142 -4.54 -14.62 8.72
N MET A 143 -3.70 -15.08 7.81
CA MET A 143 -4.12 -15.72 6.56
C MET A 143 -4.85 -17.04 6.80
N LEU A 144 -4.45 -17.82 7.79
CA LEU A 144 -5.15 -19.06 8.16
C LEU A 144 -6.57 -18.74 8.66
N ILE A 145 -6.74 -17.75 9.54
CA ILE A 145 -8.04 -17.31 10.04
C ILE A 145 -8.93 -16.83 8.88
N LEU A 146 -8.41 -15.96 8.03
CA LEU A 146 -9.09 -15.47 6.82
C LEU A 146 -9.56 -16.65 5.96
N SER A 147 -8.67 -17.57 5.64
CA SER A 147 -8.94 -18.66 4.72
C SER A 147 -9.98 -19.65 5.26
N LEU A 148 -9.88 -20.02 6.54
CA LEU A 148 -10.86 -20.88 7.20
C LEU A 148 -12.23 -20.21 7.25
N ALA A 149 -12.29 -18.92 7.57
CA ALA A 149 -13.51 -18.14 7.58
C ALA A 149 -14.14 -18.06 6.18
N THR A 150 -13.33 -17.87 5.13
CA THR A 150 -13.80 -17.84 3.74
C THR A 150 -14.36 -19.19 3.30
N ILE A 151 -13.66 -20.31 3.56
CA ILE A 151 -14.15 -21.65 3.25
C ILE A 151 -15.40 -22.00 4.04
N ALA A 152 -15.57 -21.46 5.23
CA ALA A 152 -16.77 -21.70 6.03
C ALA A 152 -18.05 -21.08 5.41
N ILE A 153 -17.94 -19.99 4.63
CA ILE A 153 -19.12 -19.30 4.04
C ILE A 153 -20.06 -20.27 3.29
N PRO A 154 -19.61 -21.11 2.33
CA PRO A 154 -20.50 -22.03 1.65
C PRO A 154 -21.09 -23.14 2.55
N ILE A 155 -20.49 -23.41 3.70
CA ILE A 155 -20.91 -24.46 4.64
C ILE A 155 -21.91 -23.91 5.66
N VAL A 156 -21.59 -22.78 6.30
CA VAL A 156 -22.39 -22.18 7.38
C VAL A 156 -23.29 -21.07 6.88
N GLY A 157 -23.15 -20.65 5.64
CA GLY A 157 -23.88 -19.54 5.02
C GLY A 157 -25.33 -19.87 4.69
N VAL A 158 -26.10 -20.31 5.70
CA VAL A 158 -27.51 -20.63 5.58
C VAL A 158 -28.40 -19.42 5.88
N ASN A 159 -27.84 -18.37 6.48
CA ASN A 159 -28.53 -17.13 6.80
C ASN A 159 -27.57 -15.94 6.80
N GLU A 160 -28.12 -14.71 6.81
CA GLU A 160 -27.41 -13.44 6.79
C GLU A 160 -26.39 -13.32 7.93
N GLN A 161 -26.77 -13.73 9.15
CA GLN A 161 -25.92 -13.55 10.35
C GLN A 161 -24.68 -14.42 10.30
N SER A 162 -24.79 -15.66 9.83
CA SER A 162 -23.61 -16.56 9.71
C SER A 162 -22.64 -16.09 8.66
N ILE A 163 -23.13 -15.58 7.53
CA ILE A 163 -22.28 -14.98 6.49
C ILE A 163 -21.61 -13.70 7.01
N PHE A 164 -22.37 -12.84 7.70
CA PHE A 164 -21.84 -11.63 8.34
C PHE A 164 -20.70 -11.97 9.30
N LEU A 165 -20.90 -12.90 10.24
CA LEU A 165 -19.87 -13.29 11.18
C LEU A 165 -18.62 -13.86 10.49
N SER A 166 -18.81 -14.69 9.47
CA SER A 166 -17.70 -15.22 8.68
C SER A 166 -16.91 -14.11 8.01
N ARG A 167 -17.57 -13.10 7.44
CA ARG A 167 -16.92 -11.93 6.83
C ARG A 167 -16.19 -11.06 7.85
N VAL A 168 -16.71 -10.93 9.08
CA VAL A 168 -15.97 -10.27 10.18
C VAL A 168 -14.67 -11.01 10.48
N LEU A 169 -14.70 -12.35 10.55
CA LEU A 169 -13.49 -13.16 10.78
C LEU A 169 -12.48 -13.04 9.62
N VAL A 170 -12.96 -12.97 8.37
CA VAL A 170 -12.12 -12.65 7.21
C VAL A 170 -11.40 -11.33 7.39
N GLY A 171 -12.13 -10.29 7.78
CA GLY A 171 -11.56 -8.97 8.05
C GLY A 171 -10.55 -8.97 9.19
N LEU A 172 -10.82 -9.69 10.29
CA LEU A 172 -9.86 -9.87 11.39
C LEU A 172 -8.55 -10.49 10.92
N GLY A 173 -8.63 -11.51 10.06
CA GLY A 173 -7.45 -12.17 9.50
C GLY A 173 -6.65 -11.28 8.55
N GLU A 174 -7.33 -10.49 7.69
CA GLU A 174 -6.67 -9.61 6.73
C GLU A 174 -6.07 -8.37 7.38
N GLY A 175 -6.71 -7.80 8.40
CA GLY A 175 -6.28 -6.53 8.98
C GLY A 175 -4.91 -6.57 9.66
N VAL A 176 -4.38 -7.73 10.00
CA VAL A 176 -3.00 -7.86 10.52
C VAL A 176 -1.95 -7.86 9.40
N ALA A 177 -2.35 -8.08 8.13
CA ALA A 177 -1.40 -8.28 7.03
C ALA A 177 -0.52 -7.05 6.74
N PRO A 178 -1.01 -5.80 6.68
CA PRO A 178 -0.15 -4.64 6.41
C PRO A 178 0.95 -4.46 7.45
N SER A 179 0.61 -4.57 8.74
CA SER A 179 1.58 -4.43 9.85
C SER A 179 2.60 -5.57 9.84
N ALA A 180 2.14 -6.81 9.63
CA ALA A 180 3.01 -7.97 9.58
C ALA A 180 3.98 -7.92 8.38
N ALA A 181 3.50 -7.51 7.20
CA ALA A 181 4.35 -7.34 6.02
C ALA A 181 5.40 -6.25 6.22
N THR A 182 5.03 -5.12 6.83
CA THR A 182 5.97 -4.05 7.13
C THR A 182 7.08 -4.53 8.09
N ASP A 183 6.75 -5.33 9.11
CA ASP A 183 7.74 -5.95 10.01
C ASP A 183 8.64 -6.95 9.27
N ILE A 184 8.07 -7.80 8.40
CA ILE A 184 8.83 -8.73 7.56
C ILE A 184 9.83 -7.98 6.67
N ILE A 185 9.37 -6.95 5.95
CA ILE A 185 10.23 -6.13 5.08
C ILE A 185 11.34 -5.47 5.89
N ALA A 186 11.02 -4.88 7.06
CA ALA A 186 12.00 -4.22 7.90
C ALA A 186 13.12 -5.16 8.38
N ARG A 187 12.83 -6.45 8.54
CA ARG A 187 13.79 -7.48 8.99
C ARG A 187 14.53 -8.18 7.86
N SER A 188 14.00 -8.13 6.63
CA SER A 188 14.51 -8.92 5.51
C SER A 188 15.29 -8.09 4.50
N VAL A 189 15.14 -6.76 4.51
CA VAL A 189 15.63 -5.88 3.44
C VAL A 189 16.38 -4.68 4.04
N SER A 190 17.47 -4.28 3.38
CA SER A 190 18.26 -3.10 3.74
C SER A 190 17.44 -1.80 3.70
N VAL A 191 17.87 -0.77 4.44
CA VAL A 191 17.17 0.51 4.49
C VAL A 191 16.99 1.14 3.11
N GLY A 192 18.03 1.07 2.26
CA GLY A 192 18.01 1.63 0.91
C GLY A 192 17.04 0.93 -0.06
N GLU A 193 16.70 -0.35 0.18
CA GLU A 193 15.80 -1.14 -0.67
C GLU A 193 14.35 -1.19 -0.15
N ARG A 194 14.10 -0.72 1.09
CA ARG A 194 12.78 -0.84 1.75
C ARG A 194 11.64 -0.22 0.97
N SER A 195 11.82 0.97 0.41
CA SER A 195 10.76 1.64 -0.36
C SER A 195 10.34 0.83 -1.57
N ARG A 196 11.31 0.22 -2.28
CA ARG A 196 11.05 -0.69 -3.41
C ARG A 196 10.34 -1.96 -2.95
N ALA A 197 10.79 -2.56 -1.84
CA ALA A 197 10.18 -3.76 -1.28
C ALA A 197 8.73 -3.51 -0.81
N VAL A 198 8.46 -2.38 -0.16
CA VAL A 198 7.09 -1.97 0.21
C VAL A 198 6.23 -1.80 -1.04
N GLY A 199 6.70 -1.04 -2.04
CA GLY A 199 5.97 -0.87 -3.30
C GLY A 199 5.67 -2.21 -3.99
N PHE A 200 6.64 -3.12 -4.05
CA PHE A 200 6.47 -4.45 -4.61
C PHE A 200 5.43 -5.28 -3.85
N VAL A 201 5.53 -5.38 -2.53
CA VAL A 201 4.61 -6.18 -1.72
C VAL A 201 3.19 -5.62 -1.77
N PHE A 202 3.03 -4.31 -1.63
CA PHE A 202 1.70 -3.69 -1.64
C PHE A 202 1.06 -3.64 -3.04
N SER A 203 1.85 -3.78 -4.12
CA SER A 203 1.30 -3.96 -5.47
C SER A 203 0.43 -5.23 -5.59
N GLY A 204 0.64 -6.20 -4.70
CA GLY A 204 -0.19 -7.40 -4.57
C GLY A 204 -1.68 -7.11 -4.39
N PHE A 205 -2.05 -5.99 -3.75
CA PHE A 205 -3.44 -5.57 -3.64
C PHE A 205 -4.08 -5.32 -5.02
N ASN A 206 -3.38 -4.61 -5.91
CA ASN A 206 -3.90 -4.34 -7.25
C ASN A 206 -3.99 -5.62 -8.09
N ILE A 207 -2.96 -6.46 -8.04
CA ILE A 207 -2.95 -7.76 -8.72
C ILE A 207 -4.10 -8.64 -8.21
N GLY A 208 -4.30 -8.67 -6.88
CA GLY A 208 -5.40 -9.40 -6.24
C GLY A 208 -6.78 -8.89 -6.66
N SER A 209 -6.97 -7.57 -6.82
CA SER A 209 -8.22 -7.01 -7.34
C SER A 209 -8.50 -7.50 -8.76
N VAL A 210 -7.51 -7.43 -9.64
CA VAL A 210 -7.65 -7.89 -11.04
C VAL A 210 -7.99 -9.38 -11.09
N LEU A 211 -7.26 -10.21 -10.35
CA LEU A 211 -7.51 -11.65 -10.33
C LEU A 211 -8.85 -11.99 -9.68
N GLY A 212 -9.20 -11.35 -8.56
CA GLY A 212 -10.47 -11.60 -7.85
C GLY A 212 -11.68 -11.26 -8.70
N LEU A 213 -11.71 -10.05 -9.27
CA LEU A 213 -12.82 -9.60 -10.12
C LEU A 213 -12.86 -10.32 -11.47
N GLY A 214 -11.71 -10.78 -11.99
CA GLY A 214 -11.67 -11.53 -13.26
C GLY A 214 -12.05 -13.00 -13.10
N VAL A 215 -11.61 -13.66 -12.03
CA VAL A 215 -11.83 -15.09 -11.82
C VAL A 215 -13.18 -15.39 -11.18
N ALA A 216 -13.67 -14.55 -10.25
CA ALA A 216 -14.91 -14.81 -9.54
C ALA A 216 -16.13 -15.01 -10.45
N PRO A 217 -16.42 -14.16 -11.46
CA PRO A 217 -17.58 -14.36 -12.32
C PRO A 217 -17.47 -15.64 -13.15
N LEU A 218 -16.28 -16.01 -13.62
CA LEU A 218 -16.07 -17.25 -14.37
C LEU A 218 -16.37 -18.48 -13.54
N LEU A 219 -15.98 -18.47 -12.26
CA LEU A 219 -16.32 -19.56 -11.33
C LEU A 219 -17.83 -19.59 -11.04
N ILE A 220 -18.48 -18.41 -10.91
CA ILE A 220 -19.92 -18.33 -10.68
C ILE A 220 -20.71 -18.88 -11.88
N GLU A 221 -20.34 -18.49 -13.09
CA GLU A 221 -20.99 -18.97 -14.31
C GLU A 221 -20.79 -20.47 -14.54
N ALA A 222 -19.57 -20.97 -14.28
CA ALA A 222 -19.26 -22.39 -14.45
C ALA A 222 -19.96 -23.29 -13.41
N THR A 223 -20.24 -22.75 -12.21
CA THR A 223 -20.75 -23.53 -11.08
C THR A 223 -21.78 -22.75 -10.25
N ASN A 224 -21.33 -22.00 -9.25
CA ASN A 224 -22.14 -21.13 -8.38
C ASN A 224 -21.24 -20.25 -7.50
N TRP A 225 -21.84 -19.30 -6.77
CA TRP A 225 -21.11 -18.38 -5.88
C TRP A 225 -20.35 -19.08 -4.73
N ARG A 226 -20.80 -20.26 -4.27
CA ARG A 226 -20.15 -21.02 -3.19
C ARG A 226 -18.74 -21.46 -3.57
N THR A 227 -18.54 -21.83 -4.84
CA THR A 227 -17.24 -22.25 -5.37
C THR A 227 -16.20 -21.15 -5.31
N VAL A 228 -16.60 -19.87 -5.44
CA VAL A 228 -15.70 -18.72 -5.33
C VAL A 228 -15.03 -18.68 -3.95
N PHE A 229 -15.82 -18.80 -2.88
CA PHE A 229 -15.30 -18.80 -1.51
C PHE A 229 -14.46 -20.03 -1.21
N ALA A 230 -14.90 -21.21 -1.65
CA ALA A 230 -14.14 -22.45 -1.50
C ALA A 230 -12.78 -22.35 -2.21
N PHE A 231 -12.74 -21.83 -3.43
CA PHE A 231 -11.53 -21.68 -4.22
C PHE A 231 -10.54 -20.70 -3.60
N PHE A 232 -10.98 -19.47 -3.34
CA PHE A 232 -10.07 -18.43 -2.80
C PHE A 232 -9.60 -18.74 -1.38
N GLY A 233 -10.47 -19.26 -0.53
CA GLY A 233 -10.08 -19.72 0.79
C GLY A 233 -9.07 -20.89 0.74
N SER A 234 -9.21 -21.80 -0.21
CA SER A 234 -8.23 -22.88 -0.42
C SER A 234 -6.87 -22.32 -0.87
N CYS A 235 -6.84 -21.32 -1.75
CA CYS A 235 -5.60 -20.64 -2.12
C CYS A 235 -4.89 -20.06 -0.89
N GLY A 236 -5.64 -19.44 0.02
CA GLY A 236 -5.09 -18.89 1.24
C GLY A 236 -4.58 -19.96 2.23
N LEU A 237 -5.25 -21.11 2.34
CA LEU A 237 -4.74 -22.23 3.15
C LEU A 237 -3.41 -22.77 2.59
N VAL A 238 -3.34 -22.99 1.29
CA VAL A 238 -2.10 -23.43 0.62
C VAL A 238 -0.98 -22.42 0.87
N TRP A 239 -1.30 -21.12 0.72
CA TRP A 239 -0.34 -20.08 0.98
C TRP A 239 0.12 -20.07 2.45
N SER A 240 -0.80 -20.19 3.41
CA SER A 240 -0.48 -20.19 4.84
C SER A 240 0.49 -21.30 5.23
N PHE A 241 0.26 -22.51 4.69
CA PHE A 241 1.15 -23.64 4.90
C PHE A 241 2.53 -23.42 4.26
N TRP A 242 2.57 -22.92 3.04
CA TRP A 242 3.82 -22.61 2.34
C TRP A 242 4.63 -21.53 3.07
N ALA A 243 3.98 -20.44 3.48
CA ALA A 243 4.62 -19.34 4.21
C ALA A 243 5.13 -19.82 5.58
N TRP A 244 4.33 -20.60 6.31
CA TRP A 244 4.74 -21.16 7.60
C TRP A 244 6.03 -21.96 7.49
N LYS A 245 6.13 -22.82 6.46
CA LYS A 245 7.33 -23.61 6.21
C LYS A 245 8.52 -22.70 5.84
N LEU A 246 8.34 -21.75 4.92
CA LEU A 246 9.42 -20.87 4.48
C LEU A 246 9.95 -19.96 5.60
N TYR A 247 9.04 -19.36 6.37
CA TYR A 247 9.43 -18.48 7.47
C TYR A 247 9.97 -19.26 8.67
N GLY A 248 9.53 -20.49 8.88
CA GLY A 248 9.95 -21.36 9.99
C GLY A 248 11.34 -21.97 9.82
N ASP A 249 11.76 -22.28 8.60
CA ASP A 249 13.03 -22.96 8.29
C ASP A 249 14.25 -21.98 8.32
N GLY A 250 14.16 -20.82 8.99
CA GLY A 250 15.25 -19.85 9.07
C GLY A 250 15.45 -19.04 7.79
N GLY A 251 14.56 -19.16 6.80
CA GLY A 251 14.62 -18.47 5.51
C GLY A 251 14.52 -16.95 5.55
N MET A 252 14.41 -16.36 6.74
CA MET A 252 14.38 -14.91 6.96
C MET A 252 15.74 -14.30 7.34
N VAL A 253 16.74 -15.12 7.62
CA VAL A 253 18.08 -14.65 8.03
C VAL A 253 19.05 -15.02 6.93
N ASP A 254 19.45 -14.06 6.14
CA ASP A 254 20.62 -14.23 5.29
C ASP A 254 21.85 -14.07 6.18
N GLU A 255 22.55 -15.19 6.47
CA GLU A 255 23.76 -15.17 7.27
C GLU A 255 24.92 -14.41 6.57
N SER A 256 24.79 -14.16 5.26
CA SER A 256 25.75 -13.37 4.49
C SER A 256 25.62 -11.85 4.75
N TYR A 257 24.53 -11.39 5.35
CA TYR A 257 24.34 -9.99 5.70
C TYR A 257 25.13 -9.66 6.97
N LYS A 258 26.43 -9.43 6.82
CA LYS A 258 27.29 -8.92 7.89
C LYS A 258 26.81 -7.53 8.29
N ASP A 259 26.61 -7.34 9.60
CA ASP A 259 26.32 -6.07 10.24
C ASP A 259 27.35 -5.01 9.79
N ASP A 260 26.93 -4.09 8.93
CA ASP A 260 27.76 -2.95 8.50
C ASP A 260 27.92 -1.88 9.58
N GLY A 261 27.43 -2.13 10.78
CA GLY A 261 27.52 -1.25 11.95
C GLY A 261 26.68 0.03 11.85
N VAL A 262 26.16 0.35 10.67
CA VAL A 262 25.45 1.63 10.38
C VAL A 262 23.94 1.48 10.51
N THR A 263 23.40 0.30 10.18
CA THR A 263 21.94 0.12 10.09
C THR A 263 21.28 -0.49 11.33
N GLY A 264 22.05 -1.04 12.29
CA GLY A 264 21.52 -1.61 13.53
C GLY A 264 20.51 -2.76 13.35
N LEU A 265 20.45 -3.37 12.17
CA LEU A 265 19.38 -4.27 11.75
C LEU A 265 19.86 -5.70 11.48
N THR A 266 20.60 -6.26 12.41
CA THR A 266 20.68 -7.73 12.48
C THR A 266 19.40 -8.27 13.09
N GLY A 267 18.81 -9.30 12.50
CA GLY A 267 17.50 -9.88 12.88
C GLY A 267 17.37 -10.39 14.34
N LYS A 268 18.33 -10.11 15.19
CA LYS A 268 18.32 -10.33 16.63
C LYS A 268 18.20 -9.07 17.48
N ARG A 269 18.37 -7.85 16.92
CA ARG A 269 18.61 -6.65 17.74
C ARG A 269 17.48 -5.64 17.89
N ILE A 270 16.36 -5.78 17.24
CA ILE A 270 15.26 -4.83 17.49
C ILE A 270 14.58 -5.07 18.85
N PHE A 271 14.76 -6.22 19.48
CA PHE A 271 14.17 -6.56 20.80
C PHE A 271 15.04 -7.43 21.72
N THR A 272 16.32 -7.61 21.49
CA THR A 272 17.23 -7.94 22.58
C THR A 272 17.63 -6.60 23.19
N VAL A 273 16.97 -6.24 24.27
CA VAL A 273 17.57 -5.33 25.27
C VAL A 273 19.01 -5.78 25.39
N ASP A 274 19.93 -4.89 25.04
CA ASP A 274 21.36 -5.23 24.95
C ASP A 274 21.79 -5.77 26.33
N ALA A 275 21.99 -7.07 26.45
CA ALA A 275 22.37 -7.69 27.69
C ALA A 275 23.68 -7.08 28.27
N LYS A 276 24.52 -6.48 27.35
CA LYS A 276 25.67 -5.67 27.75
C LYS A 276 25.26 -4.30 28.26
N ALA A 277 24.17 -3.68 27.76
CA ALA A 277 23.68 -2.41 28.31
C ALA A 277 23.03 -2.61 29.68
N ILE A 278 22.31 -3.73 29.88
CA ILE A 278 21.80 -4.11 31.20
C ILE A 278 22.97 -4.40 32.18
N ALA A 279 23.99 -5.11 31.73
CA ALA A 279 25.18 -5.41 32.55
C ALA A 279 26.02 -4.17 32.87
N SER A 280 25.97 -3.11 32.02
CA SER A 280 26.65 -1.84 32.23
C SER A 280 25.88 -0.83 33.07
N GLY A 281 24.65 -1.15 33.51
CA GLY A 281 23.81 -0.25 34.32
C GLY A 281 23.30 1.00 33.52
N LYS A 282 23.54 1.07 32.23
CA LYS A 282 22.95 2.09 31.34
C LYS A 282 21.62 1.55 30.86
N SER A 283 20.53 2.01 31.50
CA SER A 283 19.20 1.88 30.91
C SER A 283 19.24 2.50 29.51
N PRO A 284 18.78 1.82 28.44
CA PRO A 284 18.57 2.49 27.19
C PRO A 284 17.73 3.72 27.50
N ALA A 285 18.10 4.89 26.97
CA ALA A 285 17.26 6.06 27.10
C ALA A 285 15.88 5.65 26.60
N GLU A 286 14.90 5.60 27.50
CA GLU A 286 13.53 5.24 27.14
C GLU A 286 13.11 6.24 26.07
N ASP A 287 12.78 5.74 24.88
CA ASP A 287 12.19 6.58 23.85
C ASP A 287 10.98 7.28 24.49
N PRO A 288 10.85 8.60 24.35
CA PRO A 288 9.75 9.33 24.96
C PRO A 288 8.43 8.68 24.53
N PRO A 289 7.44 8.59 25.43
CA PRO A 289 6.15 7.99 25.12
C PRO A 289 5.52 8.67 23.91
N VAL A 290 4.85 7.89 23.06
CA VAL A 290 4.19 8.41 21.84
C VAL A 290 3.20 9.53 22.22
N PRO A 291 3.32 10.72 21.63
CA PRO A 291 2.54 11.91 22.02
C PRO A 291 1.14 11.90 21.40
N TRP A 292 0.29 10.92 21.75
CA TRP A 292 -1.06 10.74 21.20
C TRP A 292 -1.93 12.01 21.28
N GLY A 293 -1.83 12.73 22.42
CA GLY A 293 -2.59 13.97 22.62
C GLY A 293 -2.20 15.06 21.63
N GLU A 294 -0.92 15.18 21.31
CA GLU A 294 -0.42 16.16 20.34
C GLU A 294 -0.89 15.80 18.92
N PHE A 295 -0.88 14.51 18.54
CA PHE A 295 -1.39 14.07 17.23
C PHE A 295 -2.86 14.44 17.05
N ILE A 296 -3.71 14.10 18.04
CA ILE A 296 -5.14 14.36 17.96
C ILE A 296 -5.45 15.86 18.01
N SER A 297 -4.63 16.66 18.70
CA SER A 297 -4.81 18.12 18.80
C SER A 297 -4.33 18.86 17.55
N ASN A 298 -3.40 18.28 16.78
CA ASN A 298 -2.80 18.94 15.62
C ASN A 298 -3.80 19.08 14.46
N PRO A 299 -4.05 20.30 13.94
CA PRO A 299 -5.00 20.51 12.85
C PRO A 299 -4.65 19.76 11.56
N SER A 300 -3.35 19.66 11.22
CA SER A 300 -2.91 19.00 9.99
C SER A 300 -3.10 17.48 10.08
N VAL A 301 -2.86 16.89 11.27
CA VAL A 301 -3.13 15.46 11.50
C VAL A 301 -4.63 15.16 11.43
N ARG A 302 -5.47 16.00 12.04
CA ARG A 302 -6.94 15.85 11.94
C ARG A 302 -7.43 15.99 10.51
N ALA A 303 -6.87 16.92 9.75
CA ALA A 303 -7.19 17.07 8.33
C ALA A 303 -6.81 15.80 7.55
N LEU A 304 -5.63 15.24 7.83
CA LEU A 304 -5.15 14.02 7.20
C LEU A 304 -6.06 12.81 7.53
N MET A 305 -6.52 12.68 8.78
CA MET A 305 -7.50 11.67 9.20
C MET A 305 -8.82 11.79 8.43
N TYR A 306 -9.35 13.03 8.32
CA TYR A 306 -10.58 13.28 7.59
C TYR A 306 -10.45 13.03 6.08
N VAL A 307 -9.34 13.47 5.48
CA VAL A 307 -9.05 13.25 4.06
C VAL A 307 -8.91 11.76 3.75
N HIS A 308 -8.30 10.98 4.65
CA HIS A 308 -8.21 9.52 4.50
C HIS A 308 -9.59 8.86 4.57
N PHE A 309 -10.45 9.32 5.47
CA PHE A 309 -11.85 8.91 5.51
C PHE A 309 -12.56 9.21 4.17
N CYS A 310 -12.44 10.45 3.67
CA CYS A 310 -13.06 10.86 2.40
C CYS A 310 -12.53 10.04 1.19
N ASN A 311 -11.23 9.79 1.16
CA ASN A 311 -10.59 8.98 0.12
C ASN A 311 -11.18 7.58 0.07
N ASN A 312 -11.28 6.95 1.24
CA ASN A 312 -11.75 5.58 1.35
C ASN A 312 -13.27 5.45 1.24
N TRP A 313 -14.02 6.53 1.44
CA TRP A 313 -15.47 6.51 1.19
C TRP A 313 -15.76 6.14 -0.27
N GLY A 314 -15.22 6.92 -1.22
CA GLY A 314 -15.40 6.61 -2.63
C GLY A 314 -14.82 5.25 -3.01
N PHE A 315 -13.61 4.94 -2.51
CA PHE A 315 -12.96 3.68 -2.83
C PHE A 315 -13.75 2.45 -2.37
N TYR A 316 -14.19 2.38 -1.11
CA TYR A 316 -14.88 1.18 -0.58
C TYR A 316 -16.32 1.07 -1.05
N VAL A 317 -17.04 2.19 -1.19
CA VAL A 317 -18.40 2.18 -1.70
C VAL A 317 -18.42 1.71 -3.15
N LEU A 318 -17.56 2.24 -3.99
CA LEU A 318 -17.47 1.82 -5.39
C LEU A 318 -16.96 0.38 -5.53
N LEU A 319 -15.97 -0.02 -4.74
CA LEU A 319 -15.48 -1.40 -4.73
C LEU A 319 -16.61 -2.39 -4.44
N ALA A 320 -17.49 -2.05 -3.49
CA ALA A 320 -18.59 -2.91 -3.08
C ALA A 320 -19.75 -2.91 -4.10
N TRP A 321 -20.11 -1.76 -4.64
CA TRP A 321 -21.35 -1.59 -5.36
C TRP A 321 -21.22 -1.43 -6.88
N LEU A 322 -20.03 -1.16 -7.43
CA LEU A 322 -19.84 -0.91 -8.85
C LEU A 322 -20.25 -2.10 -9.75
N PRO A 323 -19.95 -3.38 -9.41
CA PRO A 323 -20.47 -4.52 -10.17
C PRO A 323 -21.99 -4.57 -10.19
N THR A 324 -22.65 -4.31 -9.06
CA THR A 324 -24.10 -4.30 -8.95
C THR A 324 -24.72 -3.15 -9.76
N TYR A 325 -24.14 -1.95 -9.67
CA TYR A 325 -24.53 -0.80 -10.48
C TYR A 325 -24.48 -1.12 -11.98
N PHE A 326 -23.42 -1.80 -12.44
CA PHE A 326 -23.30 -2.17 -13.84
C PHE A 326 -24.33 -3.24 -14.27
N THR A 327 -24.69 -4.16 -13.39
CA THR A 327 -25.73 -5.15 -13.72
C THR A 327 -27.12 -4.56 -13.68
N ASP A 328 -27.44 -3.77 -12.68
CA ASP A 328 -28.81 -3.32 -12.42
C ASP A 328 -29.17 -2.08 -13.22
N GLU A 329 -28.24 -1.11 -13.34
CA GLU A 329 -28.48 0.15 -14.06
C GLU A 329 -28.09 0.07 -15.54
N LEU A 330 -26.94 -0.52 -15.85
CA LEU A 330 -26.47 -0.61 -17.23
C LEU A 330 -26.93 -1.89 -17.95
N GLY A 331 -27.61 -2.80 -17.26
CA GLY A 331 -28.20 -4.01 -17.83
C GLY A 331 -27.21 -5.00 -18.41
N VAL A 332 -25.91 -4.94 -18.01
CA VAL A 332 -24.88 -5.85 -18.53
C VAL A 332 -24.88 -7.16 -17.74
N THR A 333 -24.38 -8.24 -18.36
CA THR A 333 -24.24 -9.54 -17.68
C THR A 333 -23.25 -9.44 -16.52
N LEU A 334 -23.37 -10.33 -15.53
CA LEU A 334 -22.49 -10.38 -14.36
C LEU A 334 -21.01 -10.43 -14.75
N THR A 335 -20.65 -11.25 -15.73
CA THR A 335 -19.27 -11.34 -16.23
C THR A 335 -18.78 -10.04 -16.83
N ASN A 336 -19.60 -9.43 -17.70
CA ASN A 336 -19.23 -8.13 -18.29
C ASN A 336 -19.15 -7.04 -17.24
N ALA A 337 -20.07 -6.97 -16.27
CA ALA A 337 -20.04 -6.03 -15.18
C ALA A 337 -18.74 -6.16 -14.36
N SER A 338 -18.35 -7.39 -14.04
CA SER A 338 -17.11 -7.66 -13.30
C SER A 338 -15.87 -7.29 -14.11
N LEU A 339 -15.83 -7.61 -15.40
CA LEU A 339 -14.72 -7.21 -16.29
C LEU A 339 -14.62 -5.69 -16.46
N LEU A 340 -15.75 -5.01 -16.59
CA LEU A 340 -15.77 -3.54 -16.64
C LEU A 340 -15.28 -2.92 -15.33
N THR A 341 -15.58 -3.55 -14.19
CA THR A 341 -15.09 -3.11 -12.87
C THR A 341 -13.57 -3.25 -12.72
N LEU A 342 -12.88 -4.02 -13.58
CA LEU A 342 -11.42 -4.09 -13.61
C LEU A 342 -10.78 -2.81 -14.20
N LEU A 343 -11.45 -2.10 -15.06
CA LEU A 343 -10.88 -0.97 -15.79
C LEU A 343 -10.39 0.14 -14.85
N PRO A 344 -11.15 0.61 -13.84
CA PRO A 344 -10.68 1.64 -12.92
C PRO A 344 -9.41 1.24 -12.13
N PRO A 345 -9.29 0.05 -11.51
CA PRO A 345 -8.06 -0.37 -10.85
C PRO A 345 -6.85 -0.46 -11.79
N LEU A 346 -7.03 -0.98 -13.01
CA LEU A 346 -5.95 -1.05 -13.99
C LEU A 346 -5.49 0.34 -14.43
N ALA A 347 -6.43 1.23 -14.71
CA ALA A 347 -6.12 2.63 -15.05
C ALA A 347 -5.48 3.38 -13.88
N ASN A 348 -5.86 3.06 -12.62
CA ASN A 348 -5.25 3.63 -11.42
C ASN A 348 -3.77 3.24 -11.29
N VAL A 349 -3.42 1.98 -11.57
CA VAL A 349 -2.00 1.52 -11.59
C VAL A 349 -1.19 2.32 -12.61
N ALA A 350 -1.72 2.49 -13.83
CA ALA A 350 -1.05 3.28 -14.86
C ALA A 350 -0.91 4.75 -14.43
N MET A 351 -1.95 5.33 -13.84
CA MET A 351 -1.95 6.73 -13.38
C MET A 351 -1.01 6.95 -12.19
N ALA A 352 -0.82 5.94 -11.32
CA ALA A 352 0.14 6.00 -10.21
C ALA A 352 1.58 6.23 -10.70
N SER A 353 1.93 5.65 -11.87
CA SER A 353 3.24 5.86 -12.52
C SER A 353 3.43 7.29 -13.03
N VAL A 354 2.36 8.06 -13.15
CA VAL A 354 2.38 9.47 -13.54
C VAL A 354 2.36 10.39 -12.32
N ALA A 355 1.59 10.03 -11.29
CA ALA A 355 1.35 10.89 -10.12
C ALA A 355 2.62 11.19 -9.32
N GLY A 356 3.45 10.18 -9.03
CA GLY A 356 4.72 10.34 -8.30
C GLY A 356 5.69 11.28 -9.03
N PRO A 357 6.12 10.94 -10.27
CA PRO A 357 7.01 11.81 -11.04
C PRO A 357 6.47 13.24 -11.26
N THR A 358 5.16 13.42 -11.33
CA THR A 358 4.55 14.75 -11.43
C THR A 358 4.78 15.56 -10.17
N ALA A 359 4.56 14.95 -8.98
CA ALA A 359 4.82 15.60 -7.71
C ALA A 359 6.32 15.96 -7.56
N ASP A 360 7.21 15.03 -7.90
CA ASP A 360 8.66 15.25 -7.81
C ASP A 360 9.14 16.37 -8.75
N ARG A 361 8.60 16.45 -9.97
CA ARG A 361 8.89 17.55 -10.89
C ARG A 361 8.41 18.90 -10.37
N LEU A 362 7.23 18.95 -9.75
CA LEU A 362 6.71 20.20 -9.18
C LEU A 362 7.56 20.66 -7.99
N ILE A 363 7.98 19.76 -7.11
CA ILE A 363 8.90 20.05 -6.01
C ILE A 363 10.26 20.52 -6.57
N GLY A 364 10.81 19.79 -7.54
CA GLY A 364 12.07 20.14 -8.21
C GLY A 364 12.04 21.48 -8.96
N SER A 365 10.85 21.93 -9.38
CA SER A 365 10.67 23.29 -9.96
C SER A 365 10.59 24.41 -8.93
N GLY A 366 10.72 24.09 -7.62
CA GLY A 366 10.70 25.06 -6.52
C GLY A 366 9.30 25.33 -5.94
N MET A 367 8.30 24.50 -6.28
CA MET A 367 6.98 24.63 -5.65
C MET A 367 7.04 24.10 -4.22
N GLU A 368 6.47 24.84 -3.26
CA GLU A 368 6.39 24.43 -1.85
C GLU A 368 5.72 23.04 -1.69
N ILE A 369 6.29 22.17 -0.85
CA ILE A 369 5.78 20.81 -0.59
C ILE A 369 4.30 20.86 -0.21
N THR A 370 3.91 21.75 0.70
CA THR A 370 2.50 21.95 1.11
C THR A 370 1.59 22.19 -0.09
N LYS A 371 2.00 23.04 -1.03
CA LYS A 371 1.22 23.35 -2.22
C LYS A 371 1.13 22.16 -3.17
N VAL A 372 2.23 21.41 -3.35
CA VAL A 372 2.23 20.18 -4.15
C VAL A 372 1.27 19.14 -3.54
N ARG A 373 1.36 18.86 -2.24
CA ARG A 373 0.48 17.89 -1.56
C ARG A 373 -0.99 18.25 -1.72
N LYS A 374 -1.35 19.52 -1.52
CA LYS A 374 -2.73 20.03 -1.70
C LYS A 374 -3.20 19.89 -3.15
N THR A 375 -2.37 20.22 -4.12
CA THR A 375 -2.70 20.11 -5.54
C THR A 375 -2.92 18.65 -5.95
N MET A 376 -2.00 17.74 -5.56
CA MET A 376 -2.13 16.32 -5.86
C MET A 376 -3.41 15.73 -5.26
N GLN A 377 -3.72 16.08 -4.00
CA GLN A 377 -4.93 15.60 -3.35
C GLN A 377 -6.20 16.20 -3.96
N ALA A 378 -6.17 17.47 -4.37
CA ALA A 378 -7.29 18.09 -5.07
C ALA A 378 -7.59 17.39 -6.41
N VAL A 379 -6.56 17.05 -7.20
CA VAL A 379 -6.73 16.26 -8.43
C VAL A 379 -7.34 14.89 -8.11
N ALA A 380 -6.84 14.22 -7.07
CA ALA A 380 -7.32 12.90 -6.66
C ALA A 380 -8.80 12.87 -6.23
N PHE A 381 -9.33 13.98 -5.77
CA PHE A 381 -10.71 14.08 -5.31
C PHE A 381 -11.63 14.71 -6.36
N MET A 382 -11.22 15.82 -6.94
CA MET A 382 -12.07 16.53 -7.91
C MET A 382 -12.20 15.77 -9.23
N GLY A 383 -11.17 15.01 -9.63
CA GLY A 383 -11.24 14.18 -10.82
C GLY A 383 -12.36 13.14 -10.77
N PRO A 384 -12.37 12.23 -9.77
CA PRO A 384 -13.49 11.30 -9.58
C PRO A 384 -14.84 11.98 -9.37
N ALA A 385 -14.89 13.08 -8.59
CA ALA A 385 -16.15 13.81 -8.36
C ALA A 385 -16.76 14.35 -9.66
N LEU A 386 -15.95 15.00 -10.50
CA LEU A 386 -16.40 15.49 -11.80
C LEU A 386 -16.83 14.36 -12.74
N ALA A 387 -16.08 13.24 -12.73
CA ALA A 387 -16.41 12.08 -13.55
C ALA A 387 -17.74 11.44 -13.12
N MET A 388 -18.00 11.30 -11.82
CA MET A 388 -19.29 10.82 -11.31
C MET A 388 -20.44 11.75 -11.68
N GLY A 389 -20.26 13.06 -11.51
CA GLY A 389 -21.27 14.04 -11.92
C GLY A 389 -21.54 14.03 -13.42
N SER A 390 -20.49 13.81 -14.24
CA SER A 390 -20.65 13.68 -15.69
C SER A 390 -21.30 12.35 -16.09
N ALA A 391 -20.94 11.26 -15.41
CA ALA A 391 -21.51 9.93 -15.65
C ALA A 391 -23.04 9.89 -15.37
N ALA A 392 -23.48 10.62 -14.34
CA ALA A 392 -24.91 10.76 -14.01
C ALA A 392 -25.74 11.52 -15.08
N LEU A 393 -25.09 12.16 -16.04
CA LEU A 393 -25.76 12.90 -17.14
C LEU A 393 -25.72 12.16 -18.49
N VAL A 394 -25.20 10.93 -18.49
CA VAL A 394 -24.97 10.16 -19.73
C VAL A 394 -25.69 8.83 -19.66
N ASP A 395 -26.59 8.58 -20.61
CA ASP A 395 -27.38 7.34 -20.69
C ASP A 395 -26.65 6.18 -21.39
N GLN A 396 -25.47 6.42 -21.95
CA GLN A 396 -24.72 5.39 -22.69
C GLN A 396 -23.76 4.60 -21.77
N PRO A 397 -23.96 3.27 -21.59
CA PRO A 397 -23.14 2.44 -20.69
C PRO A 397 -21.64 2.55 -20.94
N VAL A 398 -21.20 2.56 -22.20
CA VAL A 398 -19.77 2.65 -22.56
C VAL A 398 -19.17 3.99 -22.14
N ALA A 399 -19.90 5.08 -22.31
CA ALA A 399 -19.45 6.42 -21.92
C ALA A 399 -19.41 6.55 -20.39
N THR A 400 -20.41 6.03 -19.67
CA THR A 400 -20.44 5.99 -18.21
C THR A 400 -19.23 5.22 -17.66
N VAL A 401 -18.96 4.01 -18.14
CA VAL A 401 -17.79 3.22 -17.75
C VAL A 401 -16.48 3.95 -18.07
N GLY A 402 -16.39 4.58 -19.24
CA GLY A 402 -15.21 5.34 -19.65
C GLY A 402 -14.95 6.53 -18.73
N LEU A 403 -15.98 7.32 -18.41
CA LEU A 403 -15.91 8.46 -17.49
C LEU A 403 -15.49 8.01 -16.07
N LEU A 404 -16.14 6.98 -15.53
CA LEU A 404 -15.80 6.44 -14.21
C LEU A 404 -14.36 5.90 -14.19
N THR A 405 -13.94 5.17 -15.24
CA THR A 405 -12.57 4.65 -15.33
C THR A 405 -11.54 5.78 -15.32
N LEU A 406 -11.74 6.79 -16.15
CA LEU A 406 -10.84 7.95 -16.23
C LEU A 406 -10.81 8.71 -14.88
N GLY A 407 -12.00 9.01 -14.33
CA GLY A 407 -12.10 9.74 -13.08
C GLY A 407 -11.46 9.00 -11.91
N LEU A 408 -11.80 7.73 -11.71
CA LEU A 408 -11.28 6.92 -10.61
C LEU A 408 -9.77 6.66 -10.73
N SER A 409 -9.22 6.65 -11.96
CA SER A 409 -7.78 6.54 -12.14
C SER A 409 -7.02 7.74 -11.55
N LEU A 410 -7.61 8.94 -11.57
CA LEU A 410 -7.04 10.14 -10.97
C LEU A 410 -6.94 10.03 -9.44
N GLY A 411 -7.68 9.13 -8.80
CA GLY A 411 -7.51 8.78 -7.39
C GLY A 411 -6.07 8.37 -7.02
N ALA A 412 -5.28 7.89 -7.99
CA ALA A 412 -3.87 7.56 -7.80
C ALA A 412 -3.00 8.76 -7.34
N PHE A 413 -3.42 9.99 -7.63
CA PHE A 413 -2.72 11.19 -7.16
C PHE A 413 -2.75 11.32 -5.61
N SER A 414 -3.65 10.60 -4.91
CA SER A 414 -3.62 10.50 -3.45
C SER A 414 -2.33 9.90 -2.92
N TYR A 415 -1.62 9.04 -3.68
CA TYR A 415 -0.33 8.50 -3.24
C TYR A 415 0.70 9.61 -3.04
N ALA A 416 0.70 10.61 -3.92
CA ALA A 416 1.58 11.77 -3.82
C ALA A 416 1.00 12.91 -2.94
N GLY A 417 -0.32 12.92 -2.71
CA GLY A 417 -0.99 13.88 -1.82
C GLY A 417 -1.05 13.39 -0.38
N LEU A 418 -2.06 12.55 -0.09
CA LEU A 418 -2.39 12.01 1.23
C LEU A 418 -1.28 11.13 1.81
N TYR A 419 -0.88 10.07 1.09
CA TYR A 419 -0.02 9.03 1.67
C TYR A 419 1.41 9.52 1.91
N SER A 420 2.00 10.31 1.02
CA SER A 420 3.32 10.90 1.22
C SER A 420 3.33 11.94 2.35
N ASN A 421 2.21 12.59 2.62
CA ASN A 421 2.12 13.66 3.61
C ASN A 421 2.37 13.19 5.06
N HIS A 422 2.18 11.90 5.36
CA HIS A 422 2.53 11.35 6.67
C HIS A 422 4.02 11.48 6.99
N GLN A 423 4.88 11.28 5.98
CA GLN A 423 6.33 11.41 6.12
C GLN A 423 6.75 12.88 6.21
N ASP A 424 6.06 13.78 5.48
CA ASP A 424 6.34 15.22 5.54
C ASP A 424 6.06 15.75 6.95
N LEU A 425 4.88 15.41 7.53
CA LEU A 425 4.49 15.88 8.86
C LEU A 425 5.41 15.35 9.95
N SER A 426 5.79 14.09 9.89
CA SER A 426 6.65 13.47 10.89
C SER A 426 7.37 12.23 10.33
N PRO A 427 8.64 12.35 9.91
CA PRO A 427 9.43 11.17 9.55
C PRO A 427 9.54 10.13 10.67
N LYS A 428 9.67 10.57 11.93
CA LYS A 428 9.76 9.68 13.10
C LYS A 428 8.47 8.91 13.35
N TYR A 429 7.33 9.57 13.24
CA TYR A 429 6.03 9.00 13.60
C TYR A 429 5.14 8.68 12.38
N ALA A 430 5.69 8.68 11.16
CA ALA A 430 4.93 8.49 9.91
C ALA A 430 4.07 7.21 9.93
N SER A 431 4.61 6.09 10.41
CA SER A 431 3.89 4.81 10.52
C SER A 431 2.77 4.84 11.55
N ILE A 432 2.94 5.57 12.66
CA ILE A 432 1.90 5.74 13.68
C ILE A 432 0.78 6.63 13.13
N LEU A 433 1.14 7.75 12.50
CA LEU A 433 0.17 8.64 11.84
C LEU A 433 -0.61 7.91 10.75
N LEU A 434 0.06 7.08 9.95
CA LEU A 434 -0.59 6.24 8.95
C LEU A 434 -1.54 5.23 9.60
N GLY A 435 -1.16 4.59 10.70
CA GLY A 435 -2.03 3.70 11.46
C GLY A 435 -3.30 4.39 11.97
N MET A 436 -3.16 5.62 12.51
CA MET A 436 -4.29 6.43 12.98
C MET A 436 -5.22 6.81 11.82
N THR A 437 -4.66 7.29 10.73
CA THR A 437 -5.46 7.69 9.56
C THR A 437 -6.10 6.49 8.86
N ASN A 438 -5.44 5.32 8.81
CA ASN A 438 -6.01 4.07 8.30
C ASN A 438 -7.20 3.59 9.14
N THR A 439 -7.14 3.75 10.47
CA THR A 439 -8.27 3.42 11.35
C THR A 439 -9.50 4.27 11.00
N CYS A 440 -9.31 5.59 10.81
CA CYS A 440 -10.37 6.47 10.32
C CYS A 440 -10.81 6.09 8.90
N GLY A 441 -9.86 5.73 8.04
CA GLY A 441 -10.08 5.30 6.68
C GLY A 441 -10.81 3.96 6.54
N ALA A 442 -10.91 3.15 7.60
CA ALA A 442 -11.72 1.93 7.58
C ALA A 442 -13.22 2.19 7.84
N LEU A 443 -13.55 3.31 8.52
CA LEU A 443 -14.95 3.66 8.87
C LEU A 443 -15.88 3.79 7.65
N PRO A 444 -15.46 4.34 6.50
CA PRO A 444 -16.31 4.35 5.30
C PRO A 444 -16.79 2.98 4.86
N GLY A 445 -15.97 1.94 5.00
CA GLY A 445 -16.40 0.58 4.71
C GLY A 445 -17.48 0.08 5.69
N VAL A 446 -17.36 0.47 6.97
CA VAL A 446 -18.33 0.13 8.02
C VAL A 446 -19.63 0.88 7.85
N ILE A 447 -19.59 2.17 7.50
CA ILE A 447 -20.74 3.06 7.46
C ILE A 447 -21.25 3.28 6.03
N GLY A 448 -20.36 3.57 5.09
CA GLY A 448 -20.70 3.99 3.73
C GLY A 448 -21.32 2.86 2.91
N VAL A 449 -20.77 1.64 2.99
CA VAL A 449 -21.28 0.50 2.21
C VAL A 449 -22.73 0.14 2.60
N PRO A 450 -23.10 -0.05 3.90
CA PRO A 450 -24.48 -0.33 4.25
C PRO A 450 -25.40 0.88 4.07
N LEU A 451 -24.91 2.11 4.29
CA LEU A 451 -25.68 3.31 4.04
C LEU A 451 -26.08 3.45 2.56
N THR A 452 -25.16 3.17 1.65
CA THR A 452 -25.45 3.14 0.21
C THR A 452 -26.52 2.11 -0.11
N GLY A 453 -26.45 0.89 0.44
CA GLY A 453 -27.48 -0.13 0.25
C GLY A 453 -28.85 0.27 0.82
N TYR A 454 -28.87 0.97 1.96
CA TYR A 454 -30.10 1.53 2.52
C TYR A 454 -30.68 2.63 1.59
N LEU A 455 -29.86 3.56 1.14
CA LEU A 455 -30.28 4.63 0.25
C LEU A 455 -30.81 4.09 -1.10
N ILE A 456 -30.14 3.08 -1.69
CA ILE A 456 -30.61 2.42 -2.93
C ILE A 456 -32.02 1.86 -2.71
N LYS A 457 -32.24 1.17 -1.58
CA LYS A 457 -33.55 0.61 -1.27
C LYS A 457 -34.67 1.67 -1.13
N GLU A 458 -34.35 2.81 -0.50
CA GLU A 458 -35.34 3.85 -0.22
C GLU A 458 -35.58 4.80 -1.41
N THR A 459 -34.54 5.01 -2.25
CA THR A 459 -34.59 6.01 -3.34
C THR A 459 -34.75 5.38 -4.72
N GLU A 460 -34.44 4.10 -4.86
CA GLU A 460 -34.36 3.39 -6.16
C GLU A 460 -33.49 4.13 -7.19
N ASN A 461 -32.52 4.94 -6.71
CA ASN A 461 -31.68 5.79 -7.54
C ASN A 461 -30.20 5.61 -7.19
N TRP A 462 -29.42 5.11 -8.12
CA TRP A 462 -28.01 4.80 -7.95
C TRP A 462 -27.14 6.05 -7.80
N GLU A 463 -27.39 7.09 -8.59
CA GLU A 463 -26.63 8.33 -8.56
C GLU A 463 -26.74 9.02 -7.20
N LEU A 464 -27.99 9.14 -6.71
CA LEU A 464 -28.26 9.75 -5.41
C LEU A 464 -27.68 8.95 -4.25
N SER A 465 -27.68 7.63 -4.36
CA SER A 465 -27.27 6.73 -3.29
C SER A 465 -25.76 6.49 -3.22
N MET A 466 -25.08 6.47 -4.36
CA MET A 466 -23.67 6.11 -4.47
C MET A 466 -22.78 7.32 -4.84
N PHE A 467 -23.14 8.08 -5.90
CA PHE A 467 -22.28 9.15 -6.41
C PHE A 467 -22.35 10.41 -5.56
N VAL A 468 -23.56 10.87 -5.20
CA VAL A 468 -23.74 12.12 -4.45
C VAL A 468 -23.00 12.11 -3.10
N PRO A 469 -23.09 11.07 -2.25
CA PRO A 469 -22.32 11.01 -1.01
C PRO A 469 -20.80 10.98 -1.26
N ALA A 470 -20.34 10.26 -2.28
CA ALA A 470 -18.92 10.21 -2.61
C ALA A 470 -18.40 11.59 -3.09
N MET A 471 -19.15 12.28 -3.95
CA MET A 471 -18.84 13.64 -4.40
C MET A 471 -18.81 14.62 -3.23
N PHE A 472 -19.76 14.52 -2.29
CA PHE A 472 -19.80 15.34 -1.09
C PHE A 472 -18.52 15.18 -0.25
N PHE A 473 -18.08 13.94 0.00
CA PHE A 473 -16.85 13.70 0.77
C PHE A 473 -15.60 14.10 0.00
N TYR A 474 -15.52 13.92 -1.30
CA TYR A 474 -14.41 14.41 -2.11
C TYR A 474 -14.31 15.94 -2.08
N PHE A 475 -15.45 16.63 -2.20
CA PHE A 475 -15.49 18.09 -2.13
C PHE A 475 -15.10 18.62 -0.74
N THR A 476 -15.71 18.11 0.33
CA THR A 476 -15.40 18.53 1.71
C THR A 476 -13.99 18.14 2.13
N GLY A 477 -13.49 16.98 1.70
CA GLY A 477 -12.10 16.55 1.88
C GLY A 477 -11.11 17.51 1.21
N THR A 478 -11.41 17.94 -0.02
CA THR A 478 -10.60 18.95 -0.73
C THR A 478 -10.56 20.26 0.03
N LEU A 479 -11.70 20.76 0.54
CA LEU A 479 -11.77 22.01 1.31
C LEU A 479 -10.98 21.91 2.61
N VAL A 480 -11.17 20.83 3.37
CA VAL A 480 -10.47 20.62 4.65
C VAL A 480 -8.96 20.52 4.45
N PHE A 481 -8.51 19.76 3.45
CA PHE A 481 -7.08 19.61 3.18
C PHE A 481 -6.46 20.90 2.63
N SER A 482 -7.18 21.62 1.81
CA SER A 482 -6.73 22.93 1.31
C SER A 482 -6.55 23.95 2.45
N LYS A 483 -7.41 23.89 3.47
CA LYS A 483 -7.34 24.83 4.61
C LYS A 483 -6.32 24.40 5.66
N TYR A 484 -6.29 23.15 6.07
CA TYR A 484 -5.56 22.66 7.24
C TYR A 484 -4.40 21.70 6.92
N GLY A 485 -4.31 21.19 5.70
CA GLY A 485 -3.19 20.35 5.27
C GLY A 485 -1.88 21.14 5.28
N SER A 486 -0.79 20.49 5.66
CA SER A 486 0.57 21.05 5.62
C SER A 486 1.55 19.99 5.11
N GLY A 487 2.54 20.39 4.34
CA GLY A 487 3.71 19.59 4.00
C GLY A 487 4.91 19.89 4.90
N ASP A 488 4.73 20.77 5.90
CA ASP A 488 5.80 21.18 6.79
C ASP A 488 5.89 20.22 7.97
N ARG A 489 7.13 19.94 8.39
CA ARG A 489 7.40 19.12 9.57
C ARG A 489 6.77 19.72 10.81
N GLN A 490 6.00 18.90 11.53
CA GLN A 490 5.32 19.33 12.76
C GLN A 490 6.20 19.07 13.98
N ALA A 491 6.13 19.97 14.95
CA ALA A 491 6.79 19.80 16.24
C ALA A 491 5.98 18.82 17.11
N PHE A 492 6.56 17.65 17.36
CA PHE A 492 6.01 16.66 18.30
C PHE A 492 7.05 16.29 19.34
N THR A 493 6.63 16.00 20.55
CA THR A 493 7.53 15.54 21.62
C THR A 493 8.36 14.34 21.12
N GLY A 494 9.69 14.43 21.32
CA GLY A 494 10.63 13.43 20.86
C GLY A 494 10.99 13.50 19.35
N GLN A 495 10.48 14.48 18.62
CA GLN A 495 10.91 14.78 17.26
C GLN A 495 11.57 16.15 17.22
N PRO A 496 12.91 16.24 17.09
CA PRO A 496 13.57 17.54 16.95
C PRO A 496 13.10 18.23 15.66
N MET A 497 12.90 19.54 15.76
CA MET A 497 12.69 20.38 14.57
C MET A 497 14.01 20.49 13.81
N PRO A 498 13.99 20.53 12.47
CA PRO A 498 15.18 20.82 11.69
C PRO A 498 15.77 22.17 12.12
N GLU A 499 17.08 22.28 12.21
CA GLU A 499 17.73 23.55 12.46
C GLU A 499 17.43 24.53 11.31
N PRO A 500 17.35 25.85 11.59
CA PRO A 500 17.16 26.84 10.53
C PRO A 500 18.31 26.76 9.51
N GLY A 501 18.01 26.29 8.30
CA GLY A 501 18.99 26.08 7.23
C GLY A 501 19.28 24.61 6.89
N GLU A 502 18.81 23.67 7.65
CA GLU A 502 18.81 22.25 7.28
C GLU A 502 17.79 22.05 6.15
N ILE A 503 18.28 21.89 4.94
CA ILE A 503 17.46 21.49 3.79
C ILE A 503 16.92 20.10 4.13
N PRO A 504 15.57 19.87 4.11
CA PRO A 504 15.06 18.51 4.25
C PRO A 504 15.79 17.64 3.22
N PRO A 505 16.15 16.38 3.54
CA PRO A 505 16.84 15.52 2.61
C PRO A 505 16.00 15.48 1.33
N SER A 506 16.43 16.27 0.35
CA SER A 506 15.97 16.14 -1.02
C SER A 506 16.22 14.68 -1.37
N CYS A 507 15.25 14.03 -1.99
CA CYS A 507 15.50 12.78 -2.68
C CYS A 507 16.57 13.08 -3.74
N ASP A 508 17.84 13.01 -3.34
CA ASP A 508 18.94 12.95 -4.27
C ASP A 508 18.76 11.66 -5.05
N GLY A 509 17.96 11.76 -6.08
CA GLY A 509 17.95 10.82 -7.17
C GLY A 509 19.35 10.88 -7.76
N GLY A 510 20.18 9.91 -7.38
CA GLY A 510 21.46 9.69 -8.01
C GLY A 510 21.26 9.69 -9.51
N GLY A 511 21.65 10.78 -10.15
CA GLY A 511 21.93 10.77 -11.55
C GLY A 511 23.20 9.95 -11.76
N HIS A 512 23.05 8.84 -12.43
CA HIS A 512 23.94 8.30 -13.47
C HIS A 512 23.20 7.12 -14.09
#